data_98d791012c4d3a940db7fda9f723e839
#
_entry.id   98d791012c4d3a940db7fda9f723e839
#
_cell.length_a   1.000
_cell.length_b   1.000
_cell.length_c   1.000
_cell.angle_alpha   90.00
_cell.angle_beta   90.00
_cell.angle_gamma   90.00
#
_symmetry.space_group_name_H-M   'P 1'
#
loop_
_entity.id
_entity.type
_entity.pdbx_description
1 polymer ?
#
loop_
_entity_poly.entity_id
_entity_poly.type
_entity_poly.pdbx_seq_one_letter_code
_entity_poly.pdbx_strand_id
1 'polypeptide(L)'
;VRVCVQWFVRETAQNKQPKVLVFNCTNGRSANFLLGSMLEELKKCQVDAQTFFRRVFFCTNNTYADGGSASDLMSRSVDPKDIENMSVQRELLSSWCQLQGLEQDGVLSAHNANVRVDVVPSIEHVMAAVRDYGACATNTVPDVFVAGSLHLVGGFMSHLQARHMLNERLQSTHVA
;
A
#
# COMPACT_ATOMS: atom_id res chain seq x y z
N VAL A 1 -3.97 11.07 -8.37
CA VAL A 1 -3.77 11.01 -6.92
C VAL A 1 -4.70 11.94 -6.16
N ARG A 2 -4.79 13.26 -6.48
CA ARG A 2 -5.57 14.25 -5.72
C ARG A 2 -7.04 13.86 -5.50
N VAL A 3 -7.77 13.59 -6.58
CA VAL A 3 -9.21 13.21 -6.51
C VAL A 3 -9.41 11.94 -5.67
N CYS A 4 -8.51 10.96 -5.79
CA CYS A 4 -8.59 9.73 -4.99
C CYS A 4 -8.37 10.00 -3.51
N VAL A 5 -7.45 10.91 -3.15
CA VAL A 5 -7.23 11.33 -1.75
C VAL A 5 -8.46 12.01 -1.18
N GLN A 6 -9.05 12.99 -1.90
CA GLN A 6 -10.27 13.67 -1.47
C GLN A 6 -11.41 12.68 -1.24
N TRP A 7 -11.59 11.76 -2.19
CA TRP A 7 -12.59 10.69 -2.07
C TRP A 7 -12.34 9.84 -0.83
N PHE A 8 -11.11 9.33 -0.63
CA PHE A 8 -10.78 8.47 0.50
C PHE A 8 -10.97 9.17 1.86
N VAL A 9 -10.53 10.43 1.98
CA VAL A 9 -10.75 11.23 3.19
C VAL A 9 -12.24 11.38 3.48
N ARG A 10 -13.06 11.71 2.46
CA ARG A 10 -14.50 11.85 2.63
C ARG A 10 -15.18 10.55 3.05
N GLU A 11 -14.88 9.44 2.39
CA GLU A 11 -15.48 8.13 2.70
C GLU A 11 -15.10 7.62 4.07
N THR A 12 -13.90 7.98 4.56
CA THR A 12 -13.41 7.51 5.88
C THR A 12 -13.54 8.54 6.99
N ALA A 13 -14.14 9.71 6.73
CA ALA A 13 -14.28 10.80 7.70
C ALA A 13 -15.09 10.41 8.95
N GLN A 14 -16.09 9.55 8.80
CA GLN A 14 -17.00 9.16 9.88
C GLN A 14 -16.49 7.97 10.70
N ASN A 15 -15.48 7.27 10.23
CA ASN A 15 -14.97 6.11 10.93
C ASN A 15 -13.64 6.41 11.66
N LYS A 16 -13.42 5.71 12.78
CA LYS A 16 -12.21 5.82 13.59
C LYS A 16 -11.16 4.76 13.24
N GLN A 17 -11.38 4.03 12.15
CA GLN A 17 -10.46 2.96 11.74
C GLN A 17 -9.08 3.54 11.39
N PRO A 18 -8.00 2.83 11.72
CA PRO A 18 -6.66 3.24 11.29
C PRO A 18 -6.57 3.20 9.77
N LYS A 19 -5.90 4.20 9.18
CA LYS A 19 -5.72 4.30 7.73
C LYS A 19 -4.35 3.73 7.35
N VAL A 20 -4.36 2.92 6.30
CA VAL A 20 -3.18 2.29 5.71
C VAL A 20 -3.02 2.76 4.27
N LEU A 21 -1.82 3.21 3.91
CA LEU A 21 -1.47 3.51 2.52
C LEU A 21 -0.71 2.33 1.92
N VAL A 22 -1.10 1.91 0.72
CA VAL A 22 -0.32 1.02 -0.13
C VAL A 22 -0.05 1.74 -1.44
N PHE A 23 1.21 1.96 -1.75
CA PHE A 23 1.59 2.80 -2.87
C PHE A 23 2.74 2.21 -3.69
N ASN A 24 2.63 2.39 -5.00
CA ASN A 24 3.71 2.19 -5.95
C ASN A 24 3.60 3.20 -7.09
N CYS A 25 4.69 3.49 -7.76
CA CYS A 25 4.67 4.23 -9.01
C CYS A 25 5.51 3.51 -10.07
N THR A 26 5.27 3.83 -11.32
CA THR A 26 6.09 3.31 -12.43
C THR A 26 7.37 4.13 -12.58
N ASN A 27 8.42 3.50 -13.08
CA ASN A 27 9.68 4.18 -13.43
C ASN A 27 9.42 5.43 -14.30
N GLY A 28 10.19 6.50 -14.06
CA GLY A 28 10.07 7.77 -14.75
C GLY A 28 9.07 8.76 -14.15
N ARG A 29 8.31 8.38 -13.10
CA ARG A 29 7.50 9.32 -12.34
C ARG A 29 8.23 9.73 -11.06
N SER A 30 8.30 11.02 -10.79
CA SER A 30 8.93 11.54 -9.58
C SER A 30 8.15 11.09 -8.34
N ALA A 31 8.79 10.29 -7.50
CA ALA A 31 8.26 9.86 -6.20
C ALA A 31 7.91 11.07 -5.32
N ASN A 32 8.82 12.02 -5.20
CA ASN A 32 8.62 13.26 -4.44
C ASN A 32 7.40 14.06 -4.92
N PHE A 33 7.21 14.17 -6.23
CA PHE A 33 6.08 14.93 -6.78
C PHE A 33 4.74 14.24 -6.47
N LEU A 34 4.65 12.92 -6.63
CA LEU A 34 3.41 12.19 -6.40
C LEU A 34 3.04 12.14 -4.91
N LEU A 35 4.01 11.82 -4.06
CA LEU A 35 3.83 11.75 -2.61
C LEU A 35 3.60 13.15 -2.03
N GLY A 36 4.35 14.16 -2.46
CA GLY A 36 4.16 15.55 -2.07
C GLY A 36 2.76 16.06 -2.44
N SER A 37 2.29 15.78 -3.66
CA SER A 37 0.92 16.12 -4.09
C SER A 37 -0.15 15.42 -3.26
N MET A 38 0.09 14.19 -2.79
CA MET A 38 -0.80 13.46 -1.89
C MET A 38 -0.88 14.15 -0.53
N LEU A 39 0.29 14.45 0.06
CA LEU A 39 0.37 15.10 1.38
C LEU A 39 -0.21 16.53 1.37
N GLU A 40 0.02 17.30 0.30
CA GLU A 40 -0.61 18.59 0.12
C GLU A 40 -2.14 18.48 0.07
N GLU A 41 -2.66 17.47 -0.61
CA GLU A 41 -4.10 17.28 -0.72
C GLU A 41 -4.74 16.86 0.61
N LEU A 42 -4.05 16.03 1.42
CA LEU A 42 -4.47 15.74 2.79
C LEU A 42 -4.56 17.01 3.63
N LYS A 43 -3.56 17.90 3.56
CA LYS A 43 -3.60 19.21 4.25
C LYS A 43 -4.78 20.06 3.81
N LYS A 44 -5.10 20.10 2.51
CA LYS A 44 -6.30 20.82 2.00
C LYS A 44 -7.60 20.22 2.52
N CYS A 45 -7.65 18.93 2.72
CA CYS A 45 -8.77 18.24 3.37
C CYS A 45 -8.82 18.44 4.88
N GLN A 46 -7.93 19.29 5.45
CA GLN A 46 -7.87 19.62 6.88
C GLN A 46 -7.61 18.40 7.79
N VAL A 47 -6.92 17.39 7.28
CA VAL A 47 -6.45 16.25 8.08
C VAL A 47 -4.95 16.36 8.33
N ASP A 48 -4.49 15.80 9.44
CA ASP A 48 -3.06 15.79 9.76
C ASP A 48 -2.31 14.83 8.85
N ALA A 49 -1.64 15.38 7.84
CA ALA A 49 -0.91 14.61 6.85
C ALA A 49 0.24 13.78 7.44
N GLN A 50 0.76 14.13 8.63
CA GLN A 50 1.85 13.39 9.29
C GLN A 50 1.36 12.10 9.95
N THR A 51 0.11 12.06 10.39
CA THR A 51 -0.43 10.94 11.17
C THR A 51 -1.66 10.29 10.53
N PHE A 52 -2.15 10.80 9.41
CA PHE A 52 -3.34 10.27 8.73
C PHE A 52 -3.19 8.80 8.39
N PHE A 53 -2.07 8.40 7.78
CA PHE A 53 -1.74 7.01 7.55
C PHE A 53 -0.87 6.49 8.69
N ARG A 54 -1.35 5.52 9.45
CA ARG A 54 -0.62 4.87 10.53
C ARG A 54 0.37 3.84 10.06
N ARG A 55 0.09 3.25 8.89
CA ARG A 55 0.96 2.30 8.20
C ARG A 55 1.05 2.70 6.73
N VAL A 56 2.25 2.61 6.19
CA VAL A 56 2.53 2.87 4.79
C VAL A 56 3.33 1.71 4.23
N PHE A 57 2.89 1.15 3.12
CA PHE A 57 3.60 0.11 2.41
C PHE A 57 3.96 0.58 1.01
N PHE A 58 5.24 0.60 0.70
CA PHE A 58 5.73 0.71 -0.66
C PHE A 58 5.94 -0.70 -1.21
N CYS A 59 5.08 -1.09 -2.13
CA CYS A 59 4.96 -2.47 -2.61
C CYS A 59 5.27 -2.56 -4.10
N THR A 60 5.88 -3.65 -4.54
CA THR A 60 5.97 -3.94 -5.97
C THR A 60 4.59 -4.29 -6.55
N ASN A 61 4.50 -4.46 -7.86
CA ASN A 61 3.26 -4.91 -8.51
C ASN A 61 3.09 -6.44 -8.49
N ASN A 62 4.03 -7.19 -7.88
CA ASN A 62 3.94 -8.64 -7.77
C ASN A 62 2.76 -9.02 -6.87
N THR A 63 1.89 -9.89 -7.36
CA THR A 63 0.70 -10.31 -6.60
C THR A 63 1.08 -11.29 -5.50
N TYR A 64 1.92 -12.29 -5.81
CA TYR A 64 2.27 -13.39 -4.91
C TYR A 64 3.76 -13.38 -4.54
N ALA A 65 4.09 -13.96 -3.39
CA ALA A 65 5.44 -14.01 -2.84
C ALA A 65 6.38 -14.94 -3.65
N ASP A 66 5.83 -15.98 -4.25
CA ASP A 66 6.56 -16.99 -5.05
C ASP A 66 6.82 -16.56 -6.51
N GLY A 67 6.45 -15.31 -6.86
CA GLY A 67 6.54 -14.82 -8.22
C GLY A 67 5.51 -15.42 -9.18
N GLY A 68 4.59 -16.24 -8.68
CA GLY A 68 3.41 -16.72 -9.39
C GLY A 68 2.52 -15.53 -9.74
N SER A 69 2.75 -14.94 -10.89
CA SER A 69 1.94 -13.82 -11.37
C SER A 69 0.99 -14.31 -12.46
N ALA A 70 -0.18 -13.74 -12.49
CA ALA A 70 -0.86 -13.61 -13.77
C ALA A 70 0.08 -12.77 -14.65
N SER A 71 0.81 -13.43 -15.57
CA SER A 71 1.90 -12.88 -16.39
C SER A 71 1.52 -11.59 -17.15
N ASP A 72 0.24 -11.32 -17.28
CA ASP A 72 -0.32 -10.18 -17.99
C ASP A 72 -0.29 -8.87 -17.18
N LEU A 73 -0.04 -8.93 -15.87
CA LEU A 73 -0.01 -7.76 -14.99
C LEU A 73 1.40 -7.20 -14.74
N MET A 74 2.44 -7.90 -15.21
CA MET A 74 3.81 -7.40 -15.12
C MET A 74 4.07 -6.36 -16.21
N SER A 75 4.48 -5.18 -15.81
CA SER A 75 5.00 -4.18 -16.75
C SER A 75 6.26 -4.73 -17.42
N ARG A 76 6.19 -5.01 -18.73
CA ARG A 76 7.32 -5.50 -19.55
C ARG A 76 8.48 -4.48 -19.64
N SER A 77 8.31 -3.29 -19.11
CA SER A 77 9.29 -2.20 -19.20
C SER A 77 10.19 -2.05 -17.97
N VAL A 78 10.06 -2.91 -16.95
CA VAL A 78 10.87 -2.84 -15.73
C VAL A 78 11.98 -3.88 -15.80
N ASP A 79 13.24 -3.45 -15.54
CA ASP A 79 14.37 -4.36 -15.44
C ASP A 79 14.12 -5.38 -14.31
N PRO A 80 14.28 -6.70 -14.55
CA PRO A 80 14.14 -7.71 -13.50
C PRO A 80 14.98 -7.45 -12.25
N LYS A 81 16.17 -6.86 -12.41
CA LYS A 81 17.03 -6.46 -11.28
C LYS A 81 16.43 -5.34 -10.44
N ASP A 82 15.69 -4.42 -11.05
CA ASP A 82 14.99 -3.36 -10.31
C ASP A 82 13.84 -3.91 -9.48
N ILE A 83 13.17 -4.96 -9.97
CA ILE A 83 12.12 -5.66 -9.22
C ILE A 83 12.72 -6.40 -8.03
N GLU A 84 13.83 -7.13 -8.26
CA GLU A 84 14.52 -7.87 -7.22
C GLU A 84 15.10 -6.97 -6.13
N ASN A 85 15.68 -5.84 -6.52
CA ASN A 85 16.28 -4.87 -5.60
C ASN A 85 15.25 -3.90 -4.99
N MET A 86 14.01 -3.88 -5.47
CA MET A 86 12.97 -2.94 -5.05
C MET A 86 13.43 -1.47 -5.09
N SER A 87 14.17 -1.09 -6.14
CA SER A 87 14.81 0.23 -6.27
C SER A 87 13.79 1.37 -6.20
N VAL A 88 12.67 1.25 -6.92
CA VAL A 88 11.57 2.21 -6.91
C VAL A 88 10.95 2.35 -5.53
N GLN A 89 10.72 1.24 -4.83
CA GLN A 89 10.10 1.24 -3.51
C GLN A 89 11.01 1.84 -2.43
N ARG A 90 12.33 1.65 -2.57
CA ARG A 90 13.32 2.31 -1.70
C ARG A 90 13.39 3.82 -1.96
N GLU A 91 13.29 4.25 -3.22
CA GLU A 91 13.20 5.67 -3.56
C GLU A 91 11.92 6.29 -2.99
N LEU A 92 10.78 5.58 -3.04
CA LEU A 92 9.53 6.01 -2.41
C LEU A 92 9.67 6.14 -0.90
N LEU A 93 10.33 5.19 -0.23
CA LEU A 93 10.61 5.25 1.20
C LEU A 93 11.46 6.48 1.54
N SER A 94 12.57 6.67 0.84
CA SER A 94 13.45 7.83 1.06
C SER A 94 12.72 9.15 0.85
N SER A 95 11.93 9.27 -0.22
CA SER A 95 11.11 10.45 -0.51
C SER A 95 10.06 10.71 0.58
N TRP A 96 9.41 9.66 1.08
CA TRP A 96 8.44 9.76 2.17
C TRP A 96 9.09 10.24 3.46
N CYS A 97 10.24 9.65 3.82
CA CYS A 97 11.00 10.06 5.01
C CYS A 97 11.39 11.54 4.95
N GLN A 98 11.88 11.99 3.79
CA GLN A 98 12.22 13.40 3.58
C GLN A 98 11.02 14.32 3.73
N LEU A 99 9.87 13.96 3.14
CA LEU A 99 8.64 14.77 3.16
C LEU A 99 7.97 14.80 4.53
N GLN A 100 8.14 13.75 5.34
CA GLN A 100 7.47 13.58 6.64
C GLN A 100 8.41 13.76 7.84
N GLY A 101 9.70 13.97 7.61
CA GLY A 101 10.68 14.09 8.69
C GLY A 101 10.83 12.81 9.52
N LEU A 102 10.76 11.63 8.87
CA LEU A 102 10.92 10.34 9.54
C LEU A 102 12.38 9.90 9.54
N GLU A 103 12.80 9.27 10.62
CA GLU A 103 14.07 8.56 10.67
C GLU A 103 13.93 7.20 9.95
N GLN A 104 14.90 6.90 9.10
CA GLN A 104 14.93 5.66 8.35
C GLN A 104 15.58 4.57 9.20
N ASP A 105 14.86 3.47 9.39
CA ASP A 105 15.32 2.29 10.15
C ASP A 105 15.82 1.22 9.17
N GLY A 106 17.02 1.45 8.64
CA GLY A 106 17.60 0.61 7.60
C GLY A 106 17.13 0.95 6.19
N VAL A 107 17.31 0.02 5.24
CA VAL A 107 17.03 0.24 3.81
C VAL A 107 15.61 -0.07 3.37
N LEU A 108 14.80 -0.68 4.22
CA LEU A 108 13.46 -1.17 3.88
C LEU A 108 12.36 -0.67 4.81
N SER A 109 12.69 0.10 5.85
CA SER A 109 11.70 0.61 6.81
C SER A 109 12.06 1.96 7.37
N ALA A 110 11.04 2.68 7.87
CA ALA A 110 11.17 3.89 8.66
C ALA A 110 9.99 3.99 9.62
N HIS A 111 10.20 4.65 10.75
CA HIS A 111 9.14 4.84 11.72
C HIS A 111 9.30 6.11 12.56
N ASN A 112 8.22 6.50 13.20
CA ASN A 112 8.20 7.39 14.34
C ASN A 112 7.17 6.86 15.37
N ALA A 113 6.88 7.62 16.43
CA ALA A 113 5.91 7.20 17.45
C ALA A 113 4.51 6.87 16.90
N ASN A 114 4.13 7.38 15.73
CA ASN A 114 2.76 7.32 15.21
C ASN A 114 2.63 6.60 13.88
N VAL A 115 3.68 6.51 13.08
CA VAL A 115 3.66 6.01 11.70
C VAL A 115 4.79 5.01 11.50
N ARG A 116 4.47 3.91 10.84
CA ARG A 116 5.47 2.97 10.37
C ARG A 116 5.35 2.80 8.87
N VAL A 117 6.49 2.79 8.19
CA VAL A 117 6.63 2.65 6.74
C VAL A 117 7.50 1.45 6.44
N ASP A 118 7.04 0.57 5.58
CA ASP A 118 7.77 -0.63 5.20
C ASP A 118 7.81 -0.78 3.66
N VAL A 119 8.93 -1.24 3.14
CA VAL A 119 9.08 -1.70 1.75
C VAL A 119 8.86 -3.20 1.73
N VAL A 120 7.96 -3.66 0.85
CA VAL A 120 7.58 -5.08 0.78
C VAL A 120 7.55 -5.59 -0.67
N PRO A 121 7.91 -6.86 -0.90
CA PRO A 121 8.15 -7.38 -2.25
C PRO A 121 6.87 -7.76 -3.01
N SER A 122 5.72 -7.96 -2.34
CA SER A 122 4.48 -8.36 -3.03
C SER A 122 3.22 -7.88 -2.32
N ILE A 123 2.11 -7.90 -3.06
CA ILE A 123 0.77 -7.60 -2.55
C ILE A 123 0.37 -8.59 -1.45
N GLU A 124 0.73 -9.86 -1.58
CA GLU A 124 0.47 -10.88 -0.57
C GLU A 124 1.12 -10.54 0.77
N HIS A 125 2.36 -10.03 0.78
CA HIS A 125 3.01 -9.55 2.00
C HIS A 125 2.28 -8.36 2.62
N VAL A 126 1.80 -7.41 1.81
CA VAL A 126 0.97 -6.31 2.32
C VAL A 126 -0.30 -6.85 2.97
N MET A 127 -1.00 -7.78 2.32
CA MET A 127 -2.25 -8.33 2.83
C MET A 127 -2.06 -9.10 4.14
N ALA A 128 -0.94 -9.79 4.31
CA ALA A 128 -0.56 -10.42 5.57
C ALA A 128 -0.32 -9.36 6.66
N ALA A 129 0.52 -8.36 6.38
CA ALA A 129 0.85 -7.31 7.33
C ALA A 129 -0.36 -6.45 7.74
N VAL A 130 -1.29 -6.19 6.84
CA VAL A 130 -2.54 -5.46 7.15
C VAL A 130 -3.45 -6.27 8.07
N ARG A 131 -3.56 -7.59 7.87
CA ARG A 131 -4.31 -8.49 8.76
C ARG A 131 -3.72 -8.51 10.17
N ASP A 132 -2.40 -8.70 10.25
CA ASP A 132 -1.69 -8.75 11.54
C ASP A 132 -1.84 -7.42 12.29
N TYR A 133 -1.75 -6.30 11.57
CA TYR A 133 -1.96 -4.97 12.13
C TYR A 133 -3.38 -4.80 12.69
N GLY A 134 -4.40 -5.23 11.96
CA GLY A 134 -5.79 -5.18 12.41
C GLY A 134 -6.04 -6.05 13.65
N ALA A 135 -5.46 -7.25 13.68
CA ALA A 135 -5.61 -8.18 14.80
C ALA A 135 -4.89 -7.71 16.08
N CYS A 136 -3.66 -7.19 15.95
CA CYS A 136 -2.83 -6.87 17.11
C CYS A 136 -3.09 -5.48 17.69
N ALA A 137 -3.32 -4.46 16.85
CA ALA A 137 -3.30 -3.08 17.31
C ALA A 137 -4.65 -2.56 17.80
N THR A 138 -5.76 -3.02 17.24
CA THR A 138 -7.07 -2.36 17.45
C THR A 138 -8.24 -3.33 17.48
N ASN A 139 -8.04 -4.60 17.15
CA ASN A 139 -9.11 -5.57 16.86
C ASN A 139 -10.16 -5.01 15.85
N THR A 140 -9.68 -4.15 14.94
CA THR A 140 -10.51 -3.46 13.95
C THR A 140 -9.90 -3.60 12.57
N VAL A 141 -10.74 -3.68 11.54
CA VAL A 141 -10.29 -3.74 10.14
C VAL A 141 -9.87 -2.33 9.71
N PRO A 142 -8.61 -2.12 9.27
CA PRO A 142 -8.18 -0.81 8.80
C PRO A 142 -8.79 -0.42 7.46
N ASP A 143 -8.93 0.88 7.21
CA ASP A 143 -9.20 1.40 5.88
C ASP A 143 -7.91 1.41 5.05
N VAL A 144 -7.93 0.77 3.90
CA VAL A 144 -6.74 0.64 3.05
C VAL A 144 -6.89 1.47 1.78
N PHE A 145 -5.99 2.42 1.59
CA PHE A 145 -5.88 3.23 0.37
C PHE A 145 -4.79 2.68 -0.55
N VAL A 146 -5.20 2.09 -1.66
CA VAL A 146 -4.28 1.54 -2.68
C VAL A 146 -4.20 2.52 -3.85
N ALA A 147 -3.01 3.02 -4.16
CA ALA A 147 -2.84 4.08 -5.16
C ALA A 147 -1.49 4.06 -5.88
N GLY A 148 -1.36 4.88 -6.91
CA GLY A 148 -0.12 5.20 -7.63
C GLY A 148 0.08 4.39 -8.91
N SER A 149 -0.19 3.09 -8.93
CA SER A 149 -0.06 2.22 -10.09
C SER A 149 -1.36 1.47 -10.37
N LEU A 150 -1.82 1.46 -11.64
CA LEU A 150 -2.97 0.66 -12.05
C LEU A 150 -2.69 -0.85 -11.89
N HIS A 151 -1.45 -1.29 -12.12
CA HIS A 151 -1.05 -2.68 -11.92
C HIS A 151 -1.14 -3.09 -10.45
N LEU A 152 -0.75 -2.19 -9.52
CA LEU A 152 -0.91 -2.42 -8.09
C LEU A 152 -2.38 -2.59 -7.72
N VAL A 153 -3.23 -1.66 -8.15
CA VAL A 153 -4.68 -1.71 -7.88
C VAL A 153 -5.31 -2.97 -8.47
N GLY A 154 -4.99 -3.30 -9.73
CA GLY A 154 -5.46 -4.53 -10.40
C GLY A 154 -5.02 -5.80 -9.67
N GLY A 155 -3.77 -5.88 -9.24
CA GLY A 155 -3.24 -7.00 -8.45
C GLY A 155 -3.96 -7.17 -7.11
N PHE A 156 -4.23 -6.06 -6.41
CA PHE A 156 -5.04 -6.07 -5.17
C PHE A 156 -6.44 -6.62 -5.41
N MET A 157 -7.13 -6.12 -6.44
CA MET A 157 -8.48 -6.57 -6.79
C MET A 157 -8.50 -8.06 -7.14
N SER A 158 -7.54 -8.53 -7.93
CA SER A 158 -7.41 -9.95 -8.29
C SER A 158 -7.17 -10.83 -7.06
N HIS A 159 -6.32 -10.40 -6.13
CA HIS A 159 -6.06 -11.14 -4.89
C HIS A 159 -7.30 -11.22 -4.00
N LEU A 160 -8.06 -10.13 -3.85
CA LEU A 160 -9.30 -10.10 -3.08
C LEU A 160 -10.37 -11.00 -3.69
N GLN A 161 -10.54 -10.98 -5.01
CA GLN A 161 -11.50 -11.84 -5.71
C GLN A 161 -11.16 -13.32 -5.55
N ALA A 162 -9.88 -13.70 -5.72
CA ALA A 162 -9.45 -15.08 -5.53
C ALA A 162 -9.76 -15.59 -4.12
N ARG A 163 -9.56 -14.78 -3.09
CA ARG A 163 -9.88 -15.13 -1.71
C ARG A 163 -11.39 -15.23 -1.45
N HIS A 164 -12.18 -14.32 -2.02
CA HIS A 164 -13.64 -14.38 -1.90
C HIS A 164 -14.17 -15.69 -2.47
N MET A 165 -13.76 -16.05 -3.68
CA MET A 165 -14.15 -17.29 -4.33
C MET A 165 -13.70 -18.54 -3.54
N LEU A 166 -12.54 -18.50 -2.91
CA LEU A 166 -12.04 -19.59 -2.07
C LEU A 166 -12.92 -19.76 -0.82
N ASN A 167 -13.28 -18.67 -0.16
CA ASN A 167 -14.13 -18.69 1.02
C ASN A 167 -15.54 -19.19 0.69
N GLU A 168 -16.13 -18.79 -0.43
CA GLU A 168 -17.43 -19.29 -0.87
C GLU A 168 -17.41 -20.81 -1.14
N ARG A 169 -16.35 -21.34 -1.77
CA ARG A 169 -16.19 -22.77 -1.99
C ARG A 169 -16.07 -23.55 -0.68
N LEU A 170 -15.29 -23.04 0.29
CA LEU A 170 -15.13 -23.68 1.60
C LEU A 170 -16.45 -23.71 2.38
N GLN A 171 -17.26 -22.65 2.29
CA GLN A 171 -18.58 -22.61 2.94
C GLN A 171 -19.56 -23.57 2.28
N SER A 172 -19.52 -23.73 0.95
CA SER A 172 -20.42 -24.66 0.23
C SER A 172 -20.08 -26.14 0.47
N THR A 173 -18.82 -26.47 0.80
CA THR A 173 -18.41 -27.84 1.14
C THR A 173 -18.74 -28.26 2.59
N HIS A 174 -19.10 -27.33 3.46
CA HIS A 174 -19.50 -27.63 4.86
C HIS A 174 -21.01 -27.78 5.04
N VAL A 175 -21.79 -27.59 3.99
CA VAL A 175 -23.27 -27.67 4.00
C VAL A 175 -23.80 -28.97 3.32
N ALA A 176 -22.90 -29.85 2.90
CA ALA A 176 -23.26 -31.11 2.23
C ALA A 176 -23.05 -32.32 3.19
#